data_2a96abff036e9a098d83f8a0e3952f8a
#
_entry.id   2a96abff036e9a098d83f8a0e3952f8a
#
_cell.length_a   1.000
_cell.length_b   1.000
_cell.length_c   1.000
_cell.angle_alpha   90.00
_cell.angle_beta   90.00
_cell.angle_gamma   90.00
#
_symmetry.space_group_name_H-M   'P 1'
#
loop_
_entity.id
_entity.type
_entity.pdbx_description
1 polymer ?
#
loop_
_entity_poly.entity_id
_entity_poly.type
_entity_poly.pdbx_seq_one_letter_code
_entity_poly.pdbx_strand_id
1 'polypeptide(L)'
;IGETTYGGREEMVDSTGIIDYGSLIYIALQRSKTAREAIKVMTTLTNQYGYNSEGETFTICDPNEAWIMEMMGKGPGSKGTVWVAMRIPDDAICGHANQSRISKFNMKDKKNVMYAKDVVKFAREKGWYSGKDADFSWKDVYAKPDFSGRRFCDARVWSFFNHFQDMTRYLPWAMGKDPNAEDMPLWIYPKKKVSVQD
;
A
#
# COMPACT_ATOMS: atom_id res chain seq x y z
N ILE A 1 -7.38 5.40 11.12
CA ILE A 1 -7.13 4.86 9.77
C ILE A 1 -7.23 6.01 8.78
N GLY A 2 -6.22 6.19 7.95
CA GLY A 2 -6.21 7.10 6.80
C GLY A 2 -6.07 6.31 5.50
N GLU A 3 -6.41 6.92 4.36
CA GLU A 3 -6.35 6.24 3.07
C GLU A 3 -5.96 7.17 1.92
N THR A 4 -5.54 6.57 0.81
CA THR A 4 -5.49 7.17 -0.52
C THR A 4 -5.76 6.12 -1.58
N THR A 5 -6.72 6.40 -2.46
CA THR A 5 -6.99 5.58 -3.65
C THR A 5 -5.86 5.72 -4.67
N TYR A 6 -5.46 4.61 -5.28
CA TYR A 6 -4.54 4.60 -6.43
C TYR A 6 -5.10 3.74 -7.55
N GLY A 7 -4.73 4.08 -8.78
CA GLY A 7 -4.99 3.21 -9.92
C GLY A 7 -4.18 1.91 -9.84
N GLY A 8 -4.31 1.11 -10.85
CA GLY A 8 -3.62 -0.18 -10.96
C GLY A 8 -4.22 -0.92 -12.12
N ARG A 9 -4.37 -2.21 -11.97
CA ARG A 9 -5.02 -3.03 -12.98
C ARG A 9 -6.54 -2.88 -12.90
N GLU A 10 -7.14 -2.21 -13.89
CA GLU A 10 -8.59 -1.96 -13.95
C GLU A 10 -9.42 -3.24 -13.85
N GLU A 11 -8.91 -4.35 -14.41
CA GLU A 11 -9.55 -5.66 -14.35
C GLU A 11 -9.68 -6.25 -12.93
N MET A 12 -9.05 -5.63 -11.94
CA MET A 12 -9.13 -6.04 -10.53
C MET A 12 -10.25 -5.35 -9.76
N VAL A 13 -10.88 -4.34 -10.32
CA VAL A 13 -12.05 -3.70 -9.69
C VAL A 13 -13.22 -4.69 -9.69
N ASP A 14 -13.73 -5.04 -8.50
CA ASP A 14 -14.88 -5.94 -8.36
C ASP A 14 -16.17 -5.12 -8.31
N SER A 15 -16.76 -4.86 -9.46
CA SER A 15 -18.05 -4.16 -9.58
C SER A 15 -19.23 -4.92 -8.97
N THR A 16 -19.04 -6.18 -8.60
CA THR A 16 -20.05 -7.03 -7.93
C THR A 16 -19.86 -7.08 -6.41
N GLY A 17 -18.74 -6.57 -5.91
CA GLY A 17 -18.49 -6.40 -4.49
C GLY A 17 -19.45 -5.37 -3.87
N ILE A 18 -19.77 -5.55 -2.60
CA ILE A 18 -20.70 -4.66 -1.89
C ILE A 18 -20.03 -3.81 -0.82
N ILE A 19 -18.74 -3.99 -0.58
CA ILE A 19 -17.99 -3.22 0.41
C ILE A 19 -16.91 -2.38 -0.26
N ASP A 20 -16.91 -1.08 0.00
CA ASP A 20 -15.92 -0.13 -0.47
C ASP A 20 -14.88 0.21 0.61
N TYR A 21 -13.87 1.00 0.26
CA TYR A 21 -12.81 1.41 1.19
C TYR A 21 -13.34 2.23 2.37
N GLY A 22 -14.30 3.11 2.16
CA GLY A 22 -14.90 3.92 3.21
C GLY A 22 -15.66 3.07 4.23
N SER A 23 -16.48 2.14 3.75
CA SER A 23 -17.19 1.16 4.60
C SER A 23 -16.20 0.29 5.38
N LEU A 24 -15.08 -0.14 4.76
CA LEU A 24 -14.03 -0.88 5.47
C LEU A 24 -13.44 -0.09 6.63
N ILE A 25 -13.16 1.21 6.45
CA ILE A 25 -12.63 2.07 7.50
C ILE A 25 -13.61 2.15 8.67
N TYR A 26 -14.88 2.49 8.40
CA TYR A 26 -15.89 2.61 9.43
C TYR A 26 -16.10 1.33 10.22
N ILE A 27 -16.21 0.20 9.54
CA ILE A 27 -16.45 -1.09 10.18
C ILE A 27 -15.21 -1.56 10.95
N ALA A 28 -14.01 -1.35 10.41
CA ALA A 28 -12.78 -1.70 11.08
C ALA A 28 -12.61 -0.91 12.39
N LEU A 29 -12.86 0.40 12.37
CA LEU A 29 -12.79 1.24 13.58
C LEU A 29 -13.80 0.83 14.66
N GLN A 30 -14.97 0.33 14.26
CA GLN A 30 -15.99 -0.15 15.22
C GLN A 30 -15.68 -1.55 15.80
N ARG A 31 -14.91 -2.38 15.07
CA ARG A 31 -14.71 -3.81 15.38
C ARG A 31 -13.32 -4.20 15.80
N SER A 32 -12.38 -3.24 15.88
CA SER A 32 -10.99 -3.52 16.25
C SER A 32 -10.51 -2.60 17.37
N LYS A 33 -9.57 -3.11 18.16
CA LYS A 33 -8.88 -2.36 19.23
C LYS A 33 -7.41 -2.12 18.89
N THR A 34 -6.88 -2.82 17.89
CA THR A 34 -5.48 -2.72 17.46
C THR A 34 -5.38 -2.63 15.95
N ALA A 35 -4.25 -2.11 15.46
CA ALA A 35 -3.98 -2.02 14.04
C ALA A 35 -4.03 -3.40 13.33
N ARG A 36 -3.49 -4.43 13.98
CA ARG A 36 -3.53 -5.80 13.45
C ARG A 36 -4.94 -6.39 13.40
N GLU A 37 -5.78 -6.08 14.38
CA GLU A 37 -7.20 -6.48 14.35
C GLU A 37 -7.93 -5.77 13.21
N ALA A 38 -7.67 -4.48 13.00
CA ALA A 38 -8.25 -3.72 11.89
C ALA A 38 -7.90 -4.36 10.54
N ILE A 39 -6.62 -4.69 10.29
CA ILE A 39 -6.18 -5.39 9.07
C ILE A 39 -6.95 -6.71 8.89
N LYS A 40 -7.12 -7.51 9.96
CA LYS A 40 -7.87 -8.77 9.89
C LYS A 40 -9.36 -8.55 9.61
N VAL A 41 -9.98 -7.57 10.25
CA VAL A 41 -11.39 -7.22 10.01
C VAL A 41 -11.59 -6.83 8.55
N MET A 42 -10.79 -5.90 8.03
CA MET A 42 -10.88 -5.42 6.65
C MET A 42 -10.75 -6.58 5.65
N THR A 43 -9.73 -7.39 5.80
CA THR A 43 -9.47 -8.52 4.88
C THR A 43 -10.51 -9.64 5.00
N THR A 44 -11.08 -9.87 6.18
CA THR A 44 -12.19 -10.81 6.36
C THR A 44 -13.46 -10.33 5.68
N LEU A 45 -13.77 -9.04 5.81
CA LEU A 45 -14.95 -8.44 5.18
C LEU A 45 -14.87 -8.49 3.66
N THR A 46 -13.72 -8.19 3.07
CA THR A 46 -13.55 -8.28 1.61
C THR A 46 -13.70 -9.71 1.11
N ASN A 47 -13.21 -10.71 1.87
CA ASN A 47 -13.40 -12.13 1.53
C ASN A 47 -14.89 -12.55 1.56
N GLN A 48 -15.66 -11.97 2.46
CA GLN A 48 -17.08 -12.31 2.63
C GLN A 48 -17.97 -11.60 1.60
N TYR A 49 -17.69 -10.33 1.35
CA TYR A 49 -18.60 -9.42 0.66
C TYR A 49 -18.12 -8.93 -0.71
N GLY A 50 -16.86 -9.22 -1.09
CA GLY A 50 -16.22 -8.61 -2.26
C GLY A 50 -15.78 -7.17 -1.97
N TYR A 51 -14.94 -6.61 -2.85
CA TYR A 51 -14.35 -5.28 -2.67
C TYR A 51 -14.58 -4.42 -3.91
N ASN A 52 -15.50 -3.47 -3.80
CA ASN A 52 -15.91 -2.58 -4.88
C ASN A 52 -15.19 -1.23 -4.78
N SER A 53 -13.89 -1.25 -5.05
CA SER A 53 -13.05 -0.06 -5.18
C SER A 53 -11.84 -0.36 -6.05
N GLU A 54 -11.16 0.69 -6.47
CA GLU A 54 -9.81 0.62 -7.05
C GLU A 54 -8.79 0.13 -6.02
N GLY A 55 -7.50 0.26 -6.34
CA GLY A 55 -6.44 0.02 -5.37
C GLY A 55 -6.47 1.05 -4.24
N GLU A 56 -6.16 0.61 -3.02
CA GLU A 56 -6.19 1.47 -1.84
C GLU A 56 -4.96 1.28 -0.98
N THR A 57 -4.35 2.40 -0.56
CA THR A 57 -3.34 2.44 0.48
C THR A 57 -3.99 2.92 1.77
N PHE A 58 -3.88 2.12 2.83
CA PHE A 58 -4.32 2.47 4.18
C PHE A 58 -3.13 2.69 5.10
N THR A 59 -3.17 3.76 5.89
CA THR A 59 -2.37 3.89 7.11
C THR A 59 -3.25 3.49 8.29
N ILE A 60 -2.81 2.50 9.07
CA ILE A 60 -3.57 1.93 10.18
C ILE A 60 -2.69 1.99 11.43
N CYS A 61 -3.11 2.76 12.43
CA CYS A 61 -2.33 2.99 13.64
C CYS A 61 -3.13 2.66 14.91
N ASP A 62 -2.42 2.20 15.91
CA ASP A 62 -2.85 2.17 17.31
C ASP A 62 -1.77 2.83 18.20
N PRO A 63 -1.91 2.90 19.53
CA PRO A 63 -0.91 3.51 20.40
C PRO A 63 0.49 2.86 20.39
N ASN A 64 0.62 1.65 19.83
CA ASN A 64 1.84 0.85 19.90
C ASN A 64 2.52 0.65 18.56
N GLU A 65 1.77 0.69 17.45
CA GLU A 65 2.33 0.43 16.13
C GLU A 65 1.53 1.12 15.00
N ALA A 66 2.24 1.39 13.92
CA ALA A 66 1.66 1.92 12.68
C ALA A 66 1.96 0.96 11.51
N TRP A 67 1.00 0.83 10.59
CA TRP A 67 1.07 -0.04 9.43
C TRP A 67 0.71 0.74 8.17
N ILE A 68 1.44 0.47 7.08
CA ILE A 68 0.99 0.79 5.73
C ILE A 68 0.47 -0.49 5.09
N MET A 69 -0.73 -0.46 4.53
CA MET A 69 -1.37 -1.59 3.86
C MET A 69 -1.81 -1.18 2.47
N GLU A 70 -1.50 -2.00 1.48
CA GLU A 70 -2.01 -1.83 0.12
C GLU A 70 -2.89 -3.02 -0.26
N MET A 71 -4.01 -2.74 -0.92
CA MET A 71 -5.07 -3.70 -1.22
C MET A 71 -5.65 -3.45 -2.60
N MET A 72 -6.00 -4.53 -3.31
CA MET A 72 -6.78 -4.50 -4.55
C MET A 72 -7.77 -5.66 -4.58
N GLY A 73 -8.89 -5.48 -5.26
CA GLY A 73 -9.86 -6.54 -5.55
C GLY A 73 -9.27 -7.67 -6.41
N LYS A 74 -10.08 -8.66 -6.70
CA LYS A 74 -9.69 -9.79 -7.59
C LYS A 74 -10.46 -9.82 -8.90
N GLY A 75 -11.22 -8.76 -9.17
CA GLY A 75 -12.08 -8.62 -10.35
C GLY A 75 -13.51 -9.12 -10.13
N PRO A 76 -14.41 -8.82 -11.06
CA PRO A 76 -15.84 -9.08 -10.94
C PRO A 76 -16.14 -10.55 -10.64
N GLY A 77 -17.03 -10.78 -9.67
CA GLY A 77 -17.44 -12.10 -9.22
C GLY A 77 -16.40 -12.88 -8.38
N SER A 78 -15.22 -12.28 -8.14
CA SER A 78 -14.14 -12.90 -7.36
C SER A 78 -14.05 -12.24 -5.99
N LYS A 79 -14.77 -12.76 -5.01
CA LYS A 79 -14.68 -12.23 -3.64
C LYS A 79 -13.25 -12.26 -3.11
N GLY A 80 -12.94 -11.33 -2.21
CA GLY A 80 -11.65 -11.17 -1.57
C GLY A 80 -10.75 -10.17 -2.26
N THR A 81 -9.60 -9.97 -1.65
CA THR A 81 -8.58 -9.04 -2.09
C THR A 81 -7.21 -9.69 -2.07
N VAL A 82 -6.31 -9.24 -2.93
CA VAL A 82 -4.87 -9.35 -2.69
C VAL A 82 -4.44 -8.12 -1.91
N TRP A 83 -3.50 -8.30 -0.99
CA TRP A 83 -3.05 -7.22 -0.13
C TRP A 83 -1.72 -7.56 0.54
N VAL A 84 -1.02 -6.52 0.93
CA VAL A 84 0.19 -6.58 1.75
C VAL A 84 0.15 -5.44 2.76
N ALA A 85 0.54 -5.71 4.00
CA ALA A 85 0.70 -4.73 5.05
C ALA A 85 2.08 -4.83 5.67
N MET A 86 2.73 -3.69 5.89
CA MET A 86 4.05 -3.61 6.48
C MET A 86 4.02 -2.69 7.71
N ARG A 87 4.56 -3.17 8.82
CA ARG A 87 4.73 -2.34 10.02
C ARG A 87 5.77 -1.27 9.75
N ILE A 88 5.41 -0.03 10.00
CA ILE A 88 6.32 1.12 9.90
C ILE A 88 7.24 1.07 11.12
N PRO A 89 8.58 1.18 10.95
CA PRO A 89 9.49 1.26 12.09
C PRO A 89 9.17 2.44 13.00
N ASP A 90 9.39 2.28 14.32
CA ASP A 90 8.98 3.27 15.32
C ASP A 90 9.74 4.60 15.20
N ASP A 91 10.91 4.61 14.56
CA ASP A 91 11.76 5.76 14.30
C ASP A 91 11.67 6.29 12.86
N ALA A 92 10.70 5.80 12.07
CA ALA A 92 10.53 6.16 10.68
C ALA A 92 9.30 7.04 10.43
N ILE A 93 9.35 7.80 9.34
CA ILE A 93 8.20 8.50 8.75
C ILE A 93 7.83 7.80 7.45
N CYS A 94 6.56 7.46 7.30
CA CYS A 94 5.99 6.90 6.09
C CYS A 94 4.91 7.84 5.54
N GLY A 95 4.76 7.89 4.22
CA GLY A 95 3.72 8.68 3.55
C GLY A 95 3.27 8.02 2.27
N HIS A 96 2.02 8.28 1.88
CA HIS A 96 1.45 7.84 0.61
C HIS A 96 0.51 8.93 0.04
N ALA A 97 0.33 8.92 -1.26
CA ALA A 97 -0.44 9.95 -1.95
C ALA A 97 -0.93 9.44 -3.31
N ASN A 98 -2.01 8.66 -3.33
CA ASN A 98 -2.69 8.14 -4.52
C ASN A 98 -1.76 7.38 -5.50
N GLN A 99 -0.76 6.68 -4.97
CA GLN A 99 0.12 5.79 -5.72
C GLN A 99 0.57 4.64 -4.83
N SER A 100 0.56 3.42 -5.38
CA SER A 100 1.13 2.24 -4.71
C SER A 100 2.63 2.45 -4.47
N ARG A 101 3.11 2.14 -3.27
CA ARG A 101 4.48 2.39 -2.85
C ARG A 101 5.22 1.16 -2.35
N ILE A 102 4.49 0.14 -1.87
CA ILE A 102 5.11 -1.10 -1.40
C ILE A 102 5.74 -1.82 -2.60
N SER A 103 7.05 -2.06 -2.54
CA SER A 103 7.76 -2.86 -3.53
C SER A 103 7.97 -4.30 -3.02
N LYS A 104 9.20 -4.73 -2.81
CA LYS A 104 9.53 -6.03 -2.23
C LYS A 104 9.26 -6.03 -0.72
N PHE A 105 8.82 -7.16 -0.21
CA PHE A 105 8.58 -7.36 1.22
C PHE A 105 9.03 -8.76 1.65
N ASN A 106 9.50 -8.87 2.90
CA ASN A 106 10.01 -10.13 3.41
C ASN A 106 8.86 -11.03 3.91
N MET A 107 8.43 -12.00 3.11
CA MET A 107 7.36 -12.94 3.44
C MET A 107 7.65 -13.83 4.66
N LYS A 108 8.91 -13.89 5.11
CA LYS A 108 9.31 -14.65 6.31
C LYS A 108 9.18 -13.83 7.58
N ASP A 109 9.14 -12.51 7.49
CA ASP A 109 9.00 -11.61 8.64
C ASP A 109 7.54 -11.52 9.12
N LYS A 110 7.11 -12.53 9.87
CA LYS A 110 5.74 -12.60 10.40
C LYS A 110 5.44 -11.55 11.49
N LYS A 111 6.47 -10.88 12.01
CA LYS A 111 6.29 -9.81 13.00
C LYS A 111 5.90 -8.49 12.33
N ASN A 112 6.54 -8.15 11.21
CA ASN A 112 6.41 -6.85 10.60
C ASN A 112 5.72 -6.88 9.23
N VAL A 113 5.35 -8.06 8.73
CA VAL A 113 4.68 -8.20 7.43
C VAL A 113 3.48 -9.13 7.53
N MET A 114 2.34 -8.66 7.04
CA MET A 114 1.12 -9.45 6.84
C MET A 114 0.73 -9.35 5.36
N TYR A 115 0.19 -10.41 4.78
CA TYR A 115 -0.19 -10.42 3.37
C TYR A 115 -1.22 -11.51 3.05
N ALA A 116 -1.94 -11.35 1.95
CA ALA A 116 -2.84 -12.37 1.44
C ALA A 116 -2.03 -13.61 1.02
N LYS A 117 -2.41 -14.80 1.52
CA LYS A 117 -1.67 -16.04 1.27
C LYS A 117 -1.48 -16.35 -0.22
N ASP A 118 -2.36 -15.87 -1.05
CA ASP A 118 -2.37 -16.05 -2.49
C ASP A 118 -1.83 -14.86 -3.29
N VAL A 119 -1.22 -13.85 -2.64
CA VAL A 119 -0.77 -12.62 -3.28
C VAL A 119 0.16 -12.86 -4.49
N VAL A 120 1.07 -13.83 -4.42
CA VAL A 120 1.94 -14.19 -5.55
C VAL A 120 1.27 -15.20 -6.47
N LYS A 121 0.55 -16.17 -5.89
CA LYS A 121 -0.16 -17.21 -6.67
C LYS A 121 -1.17 -16.58 -7.61
N PHE A 122 -1.98 -15.64 -7.14
CA PHE A 122 -2.96 -14.92 -7.95
C PHE A 122 -2.31 -14.19 -9.13
N ALA A 123 -1.19 -13.50 -8.91
CA ALA A 123 -0.45 -12.84 -9.97
C ALA A 123 0.07 -13.82 -11.04
N ARG A 124 0.52 -15.01 -10.62
CA ARG A 124 0.95 -16.07 -11.54
C ARG A 124 -0.21 -16.64 -12.35
N GLU A 125 -1.35 -16.91 -11.71
CA GLU A 125 -2.56 -17.42 -12.38
C GLU A 125 -3.08 -16.45 -13.44
N LYS A 126 -2.89 -15.14 -13.21
CA LYS A 126 -3.22 -14.09 -14.19
C LYS A 126 -2.12 -13.88 -15.26
N GLY A 127 -0.98 -14.56 -15.16
CA GLY A 127 0.14 -14.37 -16.10
C GLY A 127 0.93 -13.07 -15.91
N TRP A 128 0.75 -12.36 -14.80
CA TRP A 128 1.41 -11.07 -14.53
C TRP A 128 2.78 -11.21 -13.88
N TYR A 129 3.08 -12.37 -13.33
CA TYR A 129 4.33 -12.65 -12.67
C TYR A 129 4.75 -14.11 -12.84
N SER A 130 6.06 -14.34 -13.13
CA SER A 130 6.64 -15.67 -13.27
C SER A 130 7.94 -15.88 -12.46
N GLY A 131 8.36 -14.85 -11.69
CA GLY A 131 9.60 -14.87 -10.92
C GLY A 131 9.52 -15.69 -9.62
N LYS A 132 10.60 -15.64 -8.83
CA LYS A 132 10.65 -16.24 -7.49
C LYS A 132 9.86 -15.40 -6.49
N ASP A 133 9.23 -16.02 -5.49
CA ASP A 133 8.47 -15.29 -4.45
C ASP A 133 9.31 -14.20 -3.75
N ALA A 134 10.60 -14.46 -3.52
CA ALA A 134 11.51 -13.50 -2.88
C ALA A 134 11.76 -12.22 -3.72
N ASP A 135 11.49 -12.28 -5.02
CA ASP A 135 11.66 -11.16 -5.95
C ASP A 135 10.36 -10.45 -6.27
N PHE A 136 9.26 -10.90 -5.70
CA PHE A 136 7.95 -10.32 -5.92
C PHE A 136 7.90 -8.87 -5.40
N SER A 137 7.53 -7.95 -6.29
CA SER A 137 7.30 -6.54 -5.97
C SER A 137 5.82 -6.23 -6.17
N TRP A 138 5.15 -5.83 -5.09
CA TRP A 138 3.72 -5.53 -5.11
C TRP A 138 3.36 -4.50 -6.17
N LYS A 139 3.94 -3.31 -6.09
CA LYS A 139 3.59 -2.21 -7.00
C LYS A 139 3.92 -2.51 -8.46
N ASP A 140 5.08 -3.18 -8.72
CA ASP A 140 5.49 -3.47 -10.10
C ASP A 140 4.56 -4.47 -10.78
N VAL A 141 3.91 -5.34 -10.00
CA VAL A 141 3.00 -6.35 -10.51
C VAL A 141 1.56 -5.84 -10.57
N TYR A 142 1.08 -5.17 -9.54
CA TYR A 142 -0.32 -4.80 -9.40
C TYR A 142 -0.65 -3.35 -9.78
N ALA A 143 0.26 -2.42 -9.55
CA ALA A 143 0.00 -0.99 -9.72
C ALA A 143 1.28 -0.21 -10.07
N LYS A 144 1.94 -0.59 -11.18
CA LYS A 144 3.21 0.00 -11.57
C LYS A 144 3.08 1.51 -11.79
N PRO A 145 3.90 2.33 -11.10
CA PRO A 145 3.86 3.77 -11.26
C PRO A 145 4.20 4.21 -12.69
N ASP A 146 3.29 4.95 -13.30
CA ASP A 146 3.49 5.65 -14.56
C ASP A 146 3.99 7.08 -14.33
N PHE A 147 4.05 7.88 -15.40
CA PHE A 147 4.39 9.31 -15.30
C PHE A 147 3.45 10.07 -14.35
N SER A 148 2.15 9.83 -14.45
CA SER A 148 1.14 10.51 -13.64
C SER A 148 1.29 10.18 -12.16
N GLY A 149 1.43 8.89 -11.85
CA GLY A 149 1.66 8.41 -10.48
C GLY A 149 2.92 8.98 -9.85
N ARG A 150 4.02 9.10 -10.62
CA ARG A 150 5.27 9.71 -10.12
C ARG A 150 5.12 11.22 -9.97
N ARG A 151 4.67 11.92 -11.03
CA ARG A 151 4.69 13.38 -11.09
C ARG A 151 3.63 14.06 -10.24
N PHE A 152 2.44 13.48 -10.11
CA PHE A 152 1.32 14.08 -9.39
C PHE A 152 1.01 13.41 -8.05
N CYS A 153 1.49 12.19 -7.84
CA CYS A 153 1.27 11.45 -6.61
C CYS A 153 2.56 11.33 -5.79
N ASP A 154 3.55 10.57 -6.22
CA ASP A 154 4.80 10.40 -5.49
C ASP A 154 5.59 11.70 -5.27
N ALA A 155 5.45 12.70 -6.15
CA ALA A 155 6.03 14.02 -5.94
C ALA A 155 5.54 14.70 -4.64
N ARG A 156 4.31 14.42 -4.20
CA ARG A 156 3.79 14.91 -2.92
C ARG A 156 4.49 14.23 -1.74
N VAL A 157 4.74 12.94 -1.84
CA VAL A 157 5.51 12.19 -0.83
C VAL A 157 6.97 12.63 -0.84
N TRP A 158 7.56 12.89 -2.03
CA TRP A 158 8.88 13.46 -2.14
C TRP A 158 8.98 14.80 -1.40
N SER A 159 8.03 15.70 -1.63
CA SER A 159 7.97 17.01 -0.95
C SER A 159 7.84 16.86 0.56
N PHE A 160 6.99 15.94 1.02
CA PHE A 160 6.82 15.64 2.43
C PHE A 160 8.12 15.10 3.05
N PHE A 161 8.77 14.13 2.44
CA PHE A 161 10.03 13.58 2.95
C PHE A 161 11.17 14.60 2.90
N ASN A 162 11.22 15.44 1.85
CA ASN A 162 12.24 16.47 1.68
C ASN A 162 12.17 17.55 2.77
N HIS A 163 11.03 17.70 3.45
CA HIS A 163 10.93 18.58 4.62
C HIS A 163 11.76 18.06 5.80
N PHE A 164 11.94 16.74 5.95
CA PHE A 164 12.64 16.13 7.08
C PHE A 164 14.09 15.72 6.80
N GLN A 165 14.41 15.47 5.54
CA GLN A 165 15.78 15.16 5.09
C GLN A 165 15.93 15.47 3.61
N ASP A 166 17.18 15.67 3.15
CA ASP A 166 17.47 15.90 1.74
C ASP A 166 17.08 14.70 0.88
N MET A 167 16.10 14.90 0.00
CA MET A 167 15.59 13.92 -0.95
C MET A 167 15.99 14.24 -2.40
N THR A 168 16.93 15.13 -2.64
CA THR A 168 17.36 15.57 -3.98
C THR A 168 17.73 14.39 -4.88
N ARG A 169 18.34 13.33 -4.34
CA ARG A 169 18.67 12.08 -5.04
C ARG A 169 17.46 11.47 -5.76
N TYR A 170 16.26 11.59 -5.17
CA TYR A 170 15.02 11.00 -5.67
C TYR A 170 14.17 11.98 -6.50
N LEU A 171 14.65 13.22 -6.71
CA LEU A 171 13.94 14.20 -7.53
C LEU A 171 13.68 13.72 -8.96
N PRO A 172 14.61 13.02 -9.65
CA PRO A 172 14.33 12.46 -10.98
C PRO A 172 13.13 11.51 -11.00
N TRP A 173 12.94 10.69 -9.95
CA TRP A 173 11.74 9.87 -9.79
C TRP A 173 10.48 10.73 -9.69
N ALA A 174 10.47 11.68 -8.77
CA ALA A 174 9.33 12.57 -8.54
C ALA A 174 8.98 13.46 -9.74
N MET A 175 9.96 13.77 -10.61
CA MET A 175 9.72 14.43 -11.89
C MET A 175 9.04 13.54 -12.93
N GLY A 176 9.11 12.22 -12.78
CA GLY A 176 8.44 11.25 -13.63
C GLY A 176 9.07 11.05 -15.02
N LYS A 177 10.09 11.84 -15.39
CA LYS A 177 10.63 11.89 -16.75
C LYS A 177 11.65 10.79 -17.05
N ASP A 178 12.36 10.30 -16.05
CA ASP A 178 13.37 9.26 -16.20
C ASP A 178 12.77 7.90 -15.78
N PRO A 179 12.59 6.96 -16.72
CA PRO A 179 12.07 5.62 -16.36
C PRO A 179 13.03 4.79 -15.52
N ASN A 180 14.34 5.15 -15.51
CA ASN A 180 15.37 4.46 -14.75
C ASN A 180 15.72 5.18 -13.44
N ALA A 181 14.99 6.24 -13.09
CA ALA A 181 15.21 6.96 -11.85
C ALA A 181 15.11 6.02 -10.65
N GLU A 182 15.96 6.24 -9.67
CA GLU A 182 15.90 5.51 -8.42
C GLU A 182 14.58 5.75 -7.71
N ASP A 183 13.91 4.68 -7.35
CA ASP A 183 12.64 4.70 -6.62
C ASP A 183 12.80 5.24 -5.20
N MET A 184 11.84 6.03 -4.75
CA MET A 184 11.85 6.56 -3.39
C MET A 184 11.65 5.46 -2.35
N PRO A 185 12.34 5.54 -1.18
CA PRO A 185 12.12 4.62 -0.08
C PRO A 185 10.67 4.69 0.41
N LEU A 186 10.14 3.57 0.92
CA LEU A 186 8.79 3.51 1.49
C LEU A 186 8.65 4.41 2.72
N TRP A 187 9.71 4.54 3.50
CA TRP A 187 9.84 5.42 4.67
C TRP A 187 11.23 6.00 4.77
N ILE A 188 11.38 7.04 5.58
CA ILE A 188 12.64 7.70 5.90
C ILE A 188 12.86 7.72 7.41
N TYR A 189 14.11 7.89 7.82
CA TYR A 189 14.53 8.01 9.23
C TYR A 189 15.00 9.44 9.51
N PRO A 190 14.13 10.33 10.03
CA PRO A 190 14.48 11.71 10.26
C PRO A 190 15.55 11.82 11.35
N LYS A 191 16.48 12.78 11.19
CA LYS A 191 17.55 13.02 12.17
C LYS A 191 17.07 13.63 13.48
N LYS A 192 15.89 14.26 13.46
CA LYS A 192 15.26 14.90 14.61
C LYS A 192 13.94 14.21 14.93
N LYS A 193 13.56 14.21 16.19
CA LYS A 193 12.19 13.81 16.55
C LYS A 193 11.21 14.77 15.87
N VAL A 194 10.17 14.19 15.30
CA VAL A 194 9.09 14.91 14.64
C VAL A 194 7.95 15.08 15.63
N SER A 195 7.41 16.28 15.70
CA SER A 195 6.25 16.63 16.51
C SER A 195 5.04 16.94 15.64
N VAL A 196 3.89 17.12 16.26
CA VAL A 196 2.65 17.50 15.56
C VAL A 196 2.75 18.90 14.93
N GLN A 197 3.68 19.73 15.41
CA GLN A 197 3.90 21.09 14.89
C GLN A 197 4.84 21.12 13.67
N ASP A 198 5.61 20.07 13.43
CA ASP A 198 6.50 19.95 12.26
C ASP A 198 5.69 19.59 11.01
#